data_6980509ac673c05aa38c8649e93d9435
#
_entry.id   6980509ac673c05aa38c8649e93d9435
#
_cell.length_a   1.000
_cell.length_b   1.000
_cell.length_c   1.000
_cell.angle_alpha   90.00
_cell.angle_beta   90.00
_cell.angle_gamma   90.00
#
_symmetry.space_group_name_H-M   'P 1'
#
loop_
_entity.id
_entity.type
_entity.pdbx_description
1 polymer ?
#
loop_
_entity_poly.entity_id
_entity_poly.type
_entity_poly.pdbx_seq_one_letter_code
_entity_poly.pdbx_strand_id
1 'polypeptide(L)'
;MITRQGNSFLQISPASRRSIKEQREATIEVLKENNPYYLARKLVSLYFLGYHMIHIFPKENNRLTSDQREVIKDLVRRLLMGTEIIADSASGMTLQVLINLLDLSVDAAFKRMILIAKSMHADVMLALMENNIELAREVLKSDDEVDRFSFYIVRQLNIAIKNEYLLSEIGLQDSRSCLGYRLITKFAERIADHAVLIAKELIDSKRPVNLDTVKRITAMSNFALGVLDEACLSMFKQDYNSADKAIEKAREIDYLEKSIMNGLSNLRNMNDIYRVKIITENIRRVAEYSSDIAEIVLNMTVQQTLKKG
;
A
#
# COMPACT_ATOMS: atom_id res chain seq x y z
N MET A 1 -21.38 28.03 -12.29
CA MET A 1 -19.91 28.01 -12.36
C MET A 1 -19.51 27.67 -13.79
N ILE A 2 -18.58 28.39 -14.37
CA ILE A 2 -18.09 28.12 -15.72
C ILE A 2 -16.68 27.57 -15.57
N THR A 3 -16.43 26.35 -15.99
CA THR A 3 -15.10 25.73 -16.01
C THR A 3 -14.67 25.44 -17.43
N ARG A 4 -13.39 25.68 -17.73
CA ARG A 4 -12.80 25.36 -19.02
C ARG A 4 -12.27 23.93 -18.98
N GLN A 5 -12.78 23.05 -19.84
CA GLN A 5 -12.29 21.69 -20.00
C GLN A 5 -11.41 21.60 -21.25
N GLY A 6 -10.12 21.48 -21.08
CA GLY A 6 -9.17 21.50 -22.17
C GLY A 6 -9.16 22.81 -22.97
N ASN A 7 -8.64 22.78 -24.19
CA ASN A 7 -8.51 23.98 -25.04
C ASN A 7 -9.78 24.33 -25.84
N SER A 8 -10.87 23.55 -25.77
CA SER A 8 -11.97 23.66 -26.75
C SER A 8 -13.37 23.71 -26.19
N PHE A 9 -13.58 23.47 -24.89
CA PHE A 9 -14.93 23.42 -24.32
C PHE A 9 -15.08 24.25 -23.05
N LEU A 10 -16.20 24.97 -22.94
CA LEU A 10 -16.67 25.61 -21.70
C LEU A 10 -17.79 24.76 -21.12
N GLN A 11 -17.58 24.26 -19.91
CA GLN A 11 -18.62 23.55 -19.16
C GLN A 11 -19.30 24.53 -18.21
N ILE A 12 -20.62 24.70 -18.38
CA ILE A 12 -21.45 25.48 -17.48
C ILE A 12 -22.16 24.52 -16.52
N SER A 13 -21.83 24.61 -15.24
CA SER A 13 -22.46 23.80 -14.19
C SER A 13 -23.19 24.66 -13.17
N PRO A 14 -24.33 24.23 -12.63
CA PRO A 14 -25.00 24.93 -11.53
C PRO A 14 -24.08 25.11 -10.34
N ALA A 15 -24.17 26.25 -9.63
CA ALA A 15 -23.38 26.54 -8.45
C ALA A 15 -23.63 25.52 -7.30
N SER A 16 -24.78 24.87 -7.29
CA SER A 16 -25.16 23.84 -6.31
C SER A 16 -24.41 22.52 -6.46
N ARG A 17 -23.65 22.30 -7.54
CA ARG A 17 -22.81 21.09 -7.72
C ARG A 17 -21.52 21.07 -6.88
N ARG A 18 -21.29 22.03 -6.01
CA ARG A 18 -20.18 22.00 -5.03
C ARG A 18 -20.26 20.88 -3.99
N SER A 19 -21.38 20.18 -3.90
CA SER A 19 -21.59 19.10 -2.93
C SER A 19 -22.30 17.89 -3.54
N ILE A 20 -21.86 17.43 -4.71
CA ILE A 20 -22.36 16.13 -5.16
C ILE A 20 -21.46 15.08 -4.51
N LYS A 21 -21.78 14.75 -3.25
CA LYS A 21 -21.67 13.37 -2.80
C LYS A 21 -22.67 12.61 -3.67
N GLU A 22 -22.27 12.11 -4.85
CA GLU A 22 -22.99 10.99 -5.45
C GLU A 22 -22.92 9.88 -4.40
N GLN A 23 -23.95 9.74 -3.59
CA GLN A 23 -24.09 8.63 -2.66
C GLN A 23 -24.38 7.40 -3.53
N ARG A 24 -23.28 6.72 -3.90
CA ARG A 24 -23.39 5.48 -4.66
C ARG A 24 -23.76 4.37 -3.72
N GLU A 25 -24.85 3.68 -4.03
CA GLU A 25 -25.30 2.50 -3.32
C GLU A 25 -25.16 1.27 -4.20
N ALA A 26 -24.83 0.14 -3.59
CA ALA A 26 -24.77 -1.14 -4.26
C ALA A 26 -25.48 -2.21 -3.43
N THR A 27 -26.16 -3.12 -4.11
CA THR A 27 -26.72 -4.33 -3.50
C THR A 27 -26.00 -5.55 -4.02
N ILE A 28 -25.59 -6.43 -3.13
CA ILE A 28 -24.95 -7.71 -3.43
C ILE A 28 -25.90 -8.83 -2.98
N GLU A 29 -26.29 -9.67 -3.91
CA GLU A 29 -26.93 -10.96 -3.60
C GLU A 29 -25.85 -12.02 -3.37
N VAL A 30 -25.99 -12.79 -2.28
CA VAL A 30 -25.04 -13.80 -1.83
C VAL A 30 -25.73 -15.14 -1.77
N LEU A 31 -25.15 -16.14 -2.46
CA LEU A 31 -25.57 -17.52 -2.33
C LEU A 31 -24.88 -18.17 -1.12
N LYS A 32 -25.52 -19.17 -0.51
CA LYS A 32 -24.98 -19.89 0.65
C LYS A 32 -23.62 -20.57 0.32
N GLU A 33 -23.47 -21.07 -0.90
CA GLU A 33 -22.27 -21.71 -1.42
C GLU A 33 -21.17 -20.74 -1.87
N ASN A 34 -21.43 -19.44 -1.89
CA ASN A 34 -20.40 -18.47 -2.26
C ASN A 34 -19.25 -18.48 -1.25
N ASN A 35 -18.04 -18.64 -1.75
CA ASN A 35 -16.84 -18.57 -0.94
C ASN A 35 -16.75 -17.21 -0.22
N PRO A 36 -16.57 -17.17 1.11
CA PRO A 36 -16.46 -15.92 1.88
C PRO A 36 -15.39 -14.95 1.36
N TYR A 37 -14.24 -15.47 0.92
CA TYR A 37 -13.16 -14.64 0.34
C TYR A 37 -13.50 -14.05 -1.04
N TYR A 38 -14.34 -14.73 -1.81
CA TYR A 38 -14.88 -14.13 -3.03
C TYR A 38 -15.74 -12.91 -2.71
N LEU A 39 -16.57 -13.01 -1.68
CA LEU A 39 -17.40 -11.91 -1.19
C LEU A 39 -16.53 -10.75 -0.69
N ALA A 40 -15.48 -11.03 0.08
CA ALA A 40 -14.52 -10.02 0.53
C ALA A 40 -13.91 -9.25 -0.66
N ARG A 41 -13.42 -9.95 -1.69
CA ARG A 41 -12.87 -9.29 -2.89
C ARG A 41 -13.88 -8.41 -3.62
N LYS A 42 -15.14 -8.82 -3.67
CA LYS A 42 -16.23 -8.03 -4.27
C LYS A 42 -16.50 -6.75 -3.47
N LEU A 43 -16.48 -6.83 -2.14
CA LEU A 43 -16.63 -5.68 -1.24
C LEU A 43 -15.47 -4.69 -1.39
N VAL A 44 -14.21 -5.17 -1.44
CA VAL A 44 -13.04 -4.35 -1.71
C VAL A 44 -13.17 -3.61 -3.05
N SER A 45 -13.64 -4.28 -4.10
CA SER A 45 -13.86 -3.66 -5.42
C SER A 45 -14.89 -2.53 -5.35
N LEU A 46 -16.00 -2.73 -4.63
CA LEU A 46 -17.01 -1.68 -4.43
C LEU A 46 -16.48 -0.52 -3.59
N TYR A 47 -15.71 -0.81 -2.55
CA TYR A 47 -15.03 0.21 -1.77
C TYR A 47 -14.11 1.08 -2.65
N PHE A 48 -13.27 0.46 -3.48
CA PHE A 48 -12.39 1.17 -4.43
C PHE A 48 -13.16 2.04 -5.43
N LEU A 49 -14.31 1.57 -5.92
CA LEU A 49 -15.14 2.31 -6.86
C LEU A 49 -15.92 3.48 -6.24
N GLY A 50 -15.77 3.69 -4.92
CA GLY A 50 -16.35 4.84 -4.24
C GLY A 50 -17.78 4.64 -3.73
N TYR A 51 -18.29 3.41 -3.66
CA TYR A 51 -19.61 3.17 -3.07
C TYR A 51 -19.62 3.59 -1.59
N HIS A 52 -20.69 4.27 -1.17
CA HIS A 52 -20.89 4.76 0.19
C HIS A 52 -21.76 3.82 1.01
N MET A 53 -22.73 3.18 0.36
CA MET A 53 -23.62 2.23 0.98
C MET A 53 -23.54 0.90 0.23
N ILE A 54 -23.34 -0.19 0.96
CA ILE A 54 -23.26 -1.52 0.38
C ILE A 54 -24.21 -2.44 1.15
N HIS A 55 -25.28 -2.87 0.49
CA HIS A 55 -26.26 -3.80 1.02
C HIS A 55 -25.90 -5.22 0.60
N ILE A 56 -25.89 -6.13 1.54
CA ILE A 56 -25.50 -7.53 1.32
C ILE A 56 -26.68 -8.38 1.78
N PHE A 57 -27.34 -9.04 0.85
CA PHE A 57 -28.52 -9.88 1.12
C PHE A 57 -28.28 -11.31 0.65
N PRO A 58 -28.76 -12.30 1.40
CA PRO A 58 -28.80 -13.68 0.91
C PRO A 58 -29.84 -13.80 -0.20
N LYS A 59 -29.54 -14.58 -1.21
CA LYS A 59 -30.48 -14.91 -2.27
C LYS A 59 -31.50 -15.96 -1.77
N GLU A 60 -32.76 -15.86 -2.23
CA GLU A 60 -33.80 -16.88 -2.07
C GLU A 60 -34.11 -17.31 -0.61
N ASN A 61 -34.64 -16.44 0.23
CA ASN A 61 -35.00 -16.76 1.62
C ASN A 61 -33.94 -17.48 2.46
N ASN A 62 -32.66 -17.50 1.99
CA ASN A 62 -31.52 -18.05 2.70
C ASN A 62 -31.05 -17.10 3.81
N ARG A 63 -30.01 -17.50 4.51
CA ARG A 63 -29.31 -16.70 5.52
C ARG A 63 -27.84 -16.60 5.16
N LEU A 64 -27.22 -15.47 5.49
CA LEU A 64 -25.77 -15.37 5.44
C LEU A 64 -25.16 -16.39 6.41
N THR A 65 -24.17 -17.14 5.97
CA THR A 65 -23.45 -18.09 6.83
C THR A 65 -22.61 -17.37 7.88
N SER A 66 -22.25 -18.04 8.97
CA SER A 66 -21.34 -17.49 9.97
C SER A 66 -20.01 -17.04 9.37
N ASP A 67 -19.41 -17.87 8.51
CA ASP A 67 -18.13 -17.60 7.86
C ASP A 67 -18.20 -16.38 6.93
N GLN A 68 -19.31 -16.24 6.17
CA GLN A 68 -19.53 -15.06 5.32
C GLN A 68 -19.62 -13.78 6.17
N ARG A 69 -20.35 -13.82 7.28
CA ARG A 69 -20.49 -12.67 8.19
C ARG A 69 -19.18 -12.34 8.89
N GLU A 70 -18.45 -13.35 9.33
CA GLU A 70 -17.13 -13.17 9.99
C GLU A 70 -16.12 -12.52 9.05
N VAL A 71 -15.98 -13.02 7.83
CA VAL A 71 -15.06 -12.44 6.83
C VAL A 71 -15.45 -11.00 6.47
N ILE A 72 -16.74 -10.66 6.38
CA ILE A 72 -17.18 -9.27 6.17
C ILE A 72 -16.76 -8.38 7.35
N LYS A 73 -17.01 -8.83 8.60
CA LYS A 73 -16.66 -8.08 9.80
C LYS A 73 -15.16 -7.85 9.92
N ASP A 74 -14.39 -8.90 9.66
CA ASP A 74 -12.93 -8.84 9.70
C ASP A 74 -12.40 -7.86 8.64
N LEU A 75 -12.86 -7.97 7.41
CA LEU A 75 -12.51 -7.06 6.31
C LEU A 75 -12.79 -5.60 6.66
N VAL A 76 -14.00 -5.30 7.17
CA VAL A 76 -14.39 -3.93 7.53
C VAL A 76 -13.50 -3.38 8.64
N ARG A 77 -13.26 -4.14 9.69
CA ARG A 77 -12.47 -3.70 10.85
C ARG A 77 -10.99 -3.50 10.53
N ARG A 78 -10.43 -4.39 9.73
CA ARG A 78 -8.99 -4.39 9.44
C ARG A 78 -8.61 -3.51 8.25
N LEU A 79 -9.36 -3.56 7.15
CA LEU A 79 -8.89 -3.04 5.86
C LEU A 79 -9.72 -1.89 5.28
N LEU A 80 -11.02 -1.79 5.55
CA LEU A 80 -11.86 -0.76 4.93
C LEU A 80 -11.94 0.50 5.79
N MET A 81 -10.98 1.39 5.62
CA MET A 81 -10.88 2.64 6.39
C MET A 81 -12.19 3.45 6.36
N GLY A 82 -12.67 3.85 7.54
CA GLY A 82 -13.87 4.66 7.70
C GLY A 82 -15.17 3.98 7.28
N THR A 83 -15.18 2.64 7.28
CA THR A 83 -16.38 1.86 6.99
C THR A 83 -16.97 1.28 8.27
N GLU A 84 -18.30 1.42 8.44
CA GLU A 84 -19.03 0.90 9.58
C GLU A 84 -20.11 -0.09 9.14
N ILE A 85 -20.40 -1.06 10.00
CA ILE A 85 -21.49 -2.01 9.83
C ILE A 85 -22.71 -1.43 10.54
N ILE A 86 -23.64 -0.83 9.77
CA ILE A 86 -24.81 -0.17 10.33
C ILE A 86 -26.00 -1.10 10.52
N ALA A 87 -26.00 -2.26 9.85
CA ALA A 87 -26.97 -3.34 10.08
C ALA A 87 -26.28 -4.69 9.94
N ASP A 88 -26.53 -5.59 10.88
CA ASP A 88 -25.99 -6.95 10.92
C ASP A 88 -27.05 -7.92 11.44
N SER A 89 -27.58 -8.74 10.54
CA SER A 89 -28.53 -9.80 10.82
C SER A 89 -28.28 -11.02 9.94
N ALA A 90 -28.94 -12.12 10.25
CA ALA A 90 -28.91 -13.30 9.39
C ALA A 90 -29.57 -13.07 8.02
N SER A 91 -30.50 -12.11 7.93
CA SER A 91 -31.20 -11.73 6.69
C SER A 91 -30.42 -10.72 5.84
N GLY A 92 -29.30 -10.18 6.31
CA GLY A 92 -28.47 -9.27 5.56
C GLY A 92 -27.58 -8.40 6.43
N MET A 93 -26.64 -7.75 5.78
CA MET A 93 -25.72 -6.77 6.37
C MET A 93 -25.71 -5.50 5.53
N THR A 94 -25.50 -4.35 6.17
CA THR A 94 -25.33 -3.08 5.48
C THR A 94 -24.07 -2.40 5.96
N LEU A 95 -23.21 -2.03 5.03
CA LEU A 95 -21.97 -1.31 5.27
C LEU A 95 -22.13 0.14 4.83
N GLN A 96 -21.63 1.08 5.64
CA GLN A 96 -21.61 2.50 5.30
C GLN A 96 -20.17 3.03 5.40
N VAL A 97 -19.70 3.70 4.36
CA VAL A 97 -18.41 4.41 4.35
C VAL A 97 -18.64 5.83 4.84
N LEU A 98 -18.15 6.14 6.03
CA LEU A 98 -18.34 7.42 6.72
C LEU A 98 -17.22 8.43 6.44
N ILE A 99 -16.00 7.93 6.16
CA ILE A 99 -14.84 8.80 5.93
C ILE A 99 -15.06 9.71 4.72
N ASN A 100 -14.78 10.99 4.91
CA ASN A 100 -14.78 11.95 3.81
C ASN A 100 -13.43 11.86 3.06
N LEU A 101 -13.47 12.03 1.73
CA LEU A 101 -12.27 12.09 0.88
C LEU A 101 -11.27 13.18 1.30
N LEU A 102 -11.76 14.25 1.90
CA LEU A 102 -10.97 15.42 2.28
C LEU A 102 -10.38 15.34 3.68
N ASP A 103 -10.76 14.32 4.48
CA ASP A 103 -10.26 14.19 5.86
C ASP A 103 -8.77 13.85 5.92
N LEU A 104 -8.25 13.19 4.89
CA LEU A 104 -6.84 12.85 4.76
C LEU A 104 -6.42 12.91 3.29
N SER A 105 -5.47 13.80 2.95
CA SER A 105 -4.93 13.88 1.59
C SER A 105 -4.17 12.61 1.18
N VAL A 106 -4.04 12.39 -0.14
CA VAL A 106 -3.27 11.25 -0.68
C VAL A 106 -1.84 11.25 -0.15
N ASP A 107 -1.18 12.43 -0.14
CA ASP A 107 0.18 12.57 0.39
C ASP A 107 0.28 12.23 1.88
N ALA A 108 -0.68 12.67 2.68
CA ALA A 108 -0.67 12.39 4.11
C ALA A 108 -0.93 10.89 4.39
N ALA A 109 -1.83 10.26 3.64
CA ALA A 109 -2.07 8.82 3.71
C ALA A 109 -0.83 8.02 3.29
N PHE A 110 -0.19 8.42 2.19
CA PHE A 110 1.02 7.79 1.69
C PHE A 110 2.20 7.95 2.66
N LYS A 111 2.41 9.13 3.25
CA LYS A 111 3.43 9.34 4.29
C LYS A 111 3.26 8.39 5.48
N ARG A 112 2.02 8.20 5.95
CA ARG A 112 1.74 7.26 7.04
C ARG A 112 2.04 5.82 6.64
N MET A 113 1.65 5.42 5.43
CA MET A 113 1.94 4.11 4.87
C MET A 113 3.46 3.82 4.85
N ILE A 114 4.27 4.76 4.35
CA ILE A 114 5.73 4.64 4.32
C ILE A 114 6.33 4.57 5.73
N LEU A 115 5.86 5.37 6.67
CA LEU A 115 6.34 5.34 8.06
C LEU A 115 6.09 3.97 8.70
N ILE A 116 4.92 3.37 8.48
CA ILE A 116 4.60 2.03 8.99
C ILE A 116 5.50 0.99 8.33
N ALA A 117 5.62 1.00 7.00
CA ALA A 117 6.48 0.05 6.28
C ALA A 117 7.95 0.12 6.76
N LYS A 118 8.47 1.32 7.01
CA LYS A 118 9.82 1.51 7.58
C LYS A 118 9.93 0.95 9.00
N SER A 119 8.93 1.20 9.86
CA SER A 119 8.89 0.62 11.20
C SER A 119 8.89 -0.90 11.15
N MET A 120 8.08 -1.52 10.27
CA MET A 120 8.06 -2.97 10.07
C MET A 120 9.43 -3.53 9.72
N HIS A 121 10.18 -2.86 8.83
CA HIS A 121 11.55 -3.26 8.49
C HIS A 121 12.52 -3.09 9.66
N ALA A 122 12.42 -2.02 10.43
CA ALA A 122 13.25 -1.81 11.62
C ALA A 122 12.96 -2.88 12.68
N ASP A 123 11.67 -3.15 12.93
CA ASP A 123 11.23 -4.13 13.92
C ASP A 123 11.64 -5.56 13.55
N VAL A 124 11.57 -5.93 12.26
CA VAL A 124 12.00 -7.26 11.83
C VAL A 124 13.53 -7.41 11.89
N MET A 125 14.31 -6.35 11.66
CA MET A 125 15.76 -6.40 11.87
C MET A 125 16.11 -6.54 13.36
N LEU A 126 15.38 -5.86 14.23
CA LEU A 126 15.52 -6.02 15.69
C LEU A 126 15.12 -7.43 16.11
N ALA A 127 14.00 -7.95 15.59
CA ALA A 127 13.55 -9.31 15.85
C ALA A 127 14.59 -10.37 15.41
N LEU A 128 15.26 -10.17 14.28
CA LEU A 128 16.36 -11.03 13.85
C LEU A 128 17.58 -10.95 14.78
N MET A 129 17.93 -9.76 15.25
CA MET A 129 19.06 -9.54 16.15
C MET A 129 18.86 -10.20 17.51
N GLU A 130 17.67 -10.11 18.05
CA GLU A 130 17.28 -10.64 19.36
C GLU A 130 16.72 -12.07 19.32
N ASN A 131 16.51 -12.63 18.12
CA ASN A 131 15.75 -13.85 17.88
C ASN A 131 14.34 -13.80 18.53
N ASN A 132 13.69 -12.64 18.43
CA ASN A 132 12.43 -12.32 19.10
C ASN A 132 11.23 -12.65 18.19
N ILE A 133 10.64 -13.84 18.40
CA ILE A 133 9.51 -14.34 17.60
C ILE A 133 8.24 -13.51 17.83
N GLU A 134 8.03 -12.96 19.03
CA GLU A 134 6.84 -12.16 19.33
C GLU A 134 6.89 -10.82 18.56
N LEU A 135 8.06 -10.17 18.52
CA LEU A 135 8.22 -8.96 17.71
C LEU A 135 8.02 -9.25 16.21
N ALA A 136 8.51 -10.39 15.71
CA ALA A 136 8.24 -10.81 14.35
C ALA A 136 6.72 -11.00 14.07
N ARG A 137 5.96 -11.51 15.04
CA ARG A 137 4.48 -11.61 14.91
C ARG A 137 3.78 -10.25 14.90
N GLU A 138 4.30 -9.26 15.62
CA GLU A 138 3.77 -7.89 15.56
C GLU A 138 3.97 -7.27 14.17
N VAL A 139 5.09 -7.55 13.49
CA VAL A 139 5.30 -7.12 12.10
C VAL A 139 4.21 -7.67 11.17
N LEU A 140 3.79 -8.94 11.35
CA LEU A 140 2.69 -9.51 10.56
C LEU A 140 1.36 -8.79 10.76
N LYS A 141 1.09 -8.25 11.94
CA LYS A 141 -0.15 -7.50 12.23
C LYS A 141 -0.09 -6.09 11.66
N SER A 142 1.09 -5.48 11.63
CA SER A 142 1.29 -4.12 11.11
C SER A 142 1.02 -4.01 9.60
N ASP A 143 1.07 -5.11 8.87
CA ASP A 143 0.76 -5.20 7.44
C ASP A 143 -0.66 -4.74 7.11
N ASP A 144 -1.63 -5.10 7.96
CA ASP A 144 -3.02 -4.65 7.81
C ASP A 144 -3.16 -3.11 7.79
N GLU A 145 -2.33 -2.40 8.55
CA GLU A 145 -2.36 -0.93 8.56
C GLU A 145 -1.83 -0.34 7.24
N VAL A 146 -0.79 -0.95 6.66
CA VAL A 146 -0.27 -0.56 5.33
C VAL A 146 -1.33 -0.80 4.27
N ASP A 147 -1.95 -1.97 4.26
CA ASP A 147 -3.03 -2.33 3.35
C ASP A 147 -4.23 -1.37 3.49
N ARG A 148 -4.59 -1.02 4.71
CA ARG A 148 -5.68 -0.10 5.01
C ARG A 148 -5.46 1.28 4.40
N PHE A 149 -4.24 1.84 4.48
CA PHE A 149 -3.88 3.09 3.81
C PHE A 149 -3.82 2.92 2.30
N SER A 150 -3.27 1.83 1.79
CA SER A 150 -3.25 1.50 0.36
C SER A 150 -4.68 1.50 -0.22
N PHE A 151 -5.61 0.80 0.42
CA PHE A 151 -7.00 0.74 0.01
C PHE A 151 -7.68 2.11 0.03
N TYR A 152 -7.42 2.91 1.05
CA TYR A 152 -7.94 4.26 1.13
C TYR A 152 -7.43 5.17 0.00
N ILE A 153 -6.13 5.15 -0.29
CA ILE A 153 -5.54 5.91 -1.41
C ILE A 153 -6.17 5.47 -2.73
N VAL A 154 -6.27 4.17 -2.99
CA VAL A 154 -6.89 3.64 -4.22
C VAL A 154 -8.33 4.12 -4.37
N ARG A 155 -9.11 4.13 -3.28
CA ARG A 155 -10.47 4.68 -3.28
C ARG A 155 -10.48 6.16 -3.62
N GLN A 156 -9.61 6.97 -3.00
CA GLN A 156 -9.51 8.41 -3.28
C GLN A 156 -9.22 8.68 -4.77
N LEU A 157 -8.21 7.99 -5.33
CA LEU A 157 -7.82 8.13 -6.72
C LEU A 157 -8.97 7.78 -7.68
N ASN A 158 -9.69 6.68 -7.44
CA ASN A 158 -10.81 6.25 -8.28
C ASN A 158 -11.99 7.24 -8.26
N ILE A 159 -12.24 7.88 -7.13
CA ILE A 159 -13.32 8.88 -7.02
C ILE A 159 -12.89 10.19 -7.68
N ALA A 160 -11.65 10.62 -7.47
CA ALA A 160 -11.16 11.91 -7.91
C ALA A 160 -10.84 11.98 -9.41
N ILE A 161 -10.43 10.87 -10.04
CA ILE A 161 -9.96 10.85 -11.45
C ILE A 161 -10.97 11.43 -12.45
N LYS A 162 -12.26 11.44 -12.11
CA LYS A 162 -13.36 11.95 -12.95
C LYS A 162 -13.73 13.40 -12.66
N ASN A 163 -13.07 14.06 -11.70
CA ASN A 163 -13.46 15.37 -11.23
C ASN A 163 -12.23 16.21 -10.86
N GLU A 164 -11.88 17.18 -11.71
CA GLU A 164 -10.72 18.05 -11.55
C GLU A 164 -10.74 18.83 -10.21
N TYR A 165 -11.93 19.21 -9.72
CA TYR A 165 -12.04 19.85 -8.41
C TYR A 165 -11.62 18.90 -7.29
N LEU A 166 -12.08 17.65 -7.32
CA LEU A 166 -11.69 16.66 -6.30
C LEU A 166 -10.20 16.30 -6.38
N LEU A 167 -9.60 16.31 -7.59
CA LEU A 167 -8.15 16.10 -7.73
C LEU A 167 -7.36 17.16 -6.95
N SER A 168 -7.70 18.44 -7.12
CA SER A 168 -7.02 19.52 -6.39
C SER A 168 -7.23 19.43 -4.87
N GLU A 169 -8.41 19.05 -4.43
CA GLU A 169 -8.73 18.91 -3.00
C GLU A 169 -7.97 17.77 -2.31
N ILE A 170 -7.69 16.68 -3.02
CA ILE A 170 -6.85 15.57 -2.50
C ILE A 170 -5.34 15.78 -2.71
N GLY A 171 -4.95 16.94 -3.25
CA GLY A 171 -3.55 17.35 -3.43
C GLY A 171 -2.92 16.95 -4.77
N LEU A 172 -3.71 16.54 -5.78
CA LEU A 172 -3.21 16.15 -7.10
C LEU A 172 -3.41 17.25 -8.14
N GLN A 173 -2.43 17.41 -9.04
CA GLN A 173 -2.46 18.47 -10.06
C GLN A 173 -3.36 18.10 -11.24
N ASP A 174 -3.35 16.84 -11.66
CA ASP A 174 -4.10 16.35 -12.82
C ASP A 174 -4.45 14.85 -12.68
N SER A 175 -5.25 14.35 -13.61
CA SER A 175 -5.65 12.93 -13.65
C SER A 175 -4.49 11.97 -13.96
N ARG A 176 -3.40 12.43 -14.61
CA ARG A 176 -2.21 11.62 -14.86
C ARG A 176 -1.47 11.31 -13.57
N SER A 177 -1.48 12.24 -12.62
CA SER A 177 -0.93 12.03 -11.29
C SER A 177 -1.55 10.83 -10.58
N CYS A 178 -2.84 10.52 -10.84
CA CYS A 178 -3.50 9.34 -10.29
C CYS A 178 -2.83 8.02 -10.72
N LEU A 179 -2.30 7.94 -11.94
CA LEU A 179 -1.60 6.75 -12.44
C LEU A 179 -0.29 6.55 -11.67
N GLY A 180 0.48 7.62 -11.50
CA GLY A 180 1.72 7.59 -10.73
C GLY A 180 1.47 7.18 -9.28
N TYR A 181 0.56 7.86 -8.59
CA TYR A 181 0.23 7.53 -7.19
C TYR A 181 -0.32 6.11 -7.01
N ARG A 182 -1.06 5.58 -8.00
CA ARG A 182 -1.55 4.19 -7.95
C ARG A 182 -0.41 3.18 -7.96
N LEU A 183 0.62 3.41 -8.78
CA LEU A 183 1.81 2.55 -8.86
C LEU A 183 2.70 2.70 -7.62
N ILE A 184 3.01 3.93 -7.22
CA ILE A 184 3.80 4.24 -6.02
C ILE A 184 3.17 3.60 -4.77
N THR A 185 1.84 3.69 -4.61
CA THR A 185 1.11 3.05 -3.52
C THR A 185 1.29 1.53 -3.54
N LYS A 186 1.26 0.91 -4.73
CA LYS A 186 1.48 -0.55 -4.84
C LYS A 186 2.91 -0.96 -4.51
N PHE A 187 3.90 -0.16 -4.88
CA PHE A 187 5.29 -0.43 -4.51
C PHE A 187 5.51 -0.28 -3.00
N ALA A 188 4.91 0.72 -2.37
CA ALA A 188 4.97 0.88 -0.91
C ALA A 188 4.35 -0.30 -0.16
N GLU A 189 3.21 -0.83 -0.62
CA GLU A 189 2.60 -2.06 -0.09
C GLU A 189 3.58 -3.24 -0.21
N ARG A 190 4.19 -3.44 -1.39
CA ARG A 190 5.17 -4.52 -1.59
C ARG A 190 6.39 -4.39 -0.71
N ILE A 191 6.84 -3.17 -0.42
CA ILE A 191 7.94 -2.94 0.53
C ILE A 191 7.55 -3.48 1.92
N ALA A 192 6.34 -3.24 2.39
CA ALA A 192 5.84 -3.80 3.65
C ALA A 192 5.71 -5.33 3.58
N ASP A 193 5.17 -5.89 2.48
CA ASP A 193 5.10 -7.33 2.23
C ASP A 193 6.46 -8.02 2.44
N HIS A 194 7.57 -7.38 2.02
CA HIS A 194 8.91 -7.94 2.20
C HIS A 194 9.36 -7.97 3.67
N ALA A 195 8.93 -7.03 4.52
CA ALA A 195 9.15 -7.13 5.96
C ALA A 195 8.39 -8.32 6.56
N VAL A 196 7.14 -8.55 6.10
CA VAL A 196 6.34 -9.72 6.47
C VAL A 196 7.02 -11.04 6.08
N LEU A 197 7.60 -11.11 4.87
CA LEU A 197 8.31 -12.31 4.41
C LEU A 197 9.54 -12.62 5.26
N ILE A 198 10.30 -11.59 5.66
CA ILE A 198 11.44 -11.74 6.58
C ILE A 198 10.96 -12.21 7.96
N ALA A 199 9.87 -11.63 8.48
CA ALA A 199 9.29 -12.02 9.75
C ALA A 199 8.82 -13.48 9.75
N LYS A 200 8.16 -13.93 8.69
CA LYS A 200 7.76 -15.34 8.50
C LYS A 200 8.95 -16.27 8.51
N GLU A 201 10.03 -15.93 7.81
CA GLU A 201 11.26 -16.72 7.80
C GLU A 201 11.84 -16.88 9.22
N LEU A 202 11.80 -15.83 10.04
CA LEU A 202 12.24 -15.90 11.44
C LEU A 202 11.33 -16.80 12.28
N ILE A 203 10.01 -16.68 12.13
CA ILE A 203 9.01 -17.47 12.87
C ILE A 203 9.13 -18.96 12.54
N ASP A 204 9.28 -19.29 11.26
CA ASP A 204 9.29 -20.68 10.79
C ASP A 204 10.58 -21.40 11.17
N SER A 205 11.73 -20.73 11.09
CA SER A 205 13.03 -21.35 11.35
C SER A 205 13.35 -21.55 12.83
N LYS A 206 12.84 -20.65 13.70
CA LYS A 206 13.07 -20.64 15.16
C LYS A 206 14.55 -20.72 15.57
N ARG A 207 15.48 -20.55 14.67
CA ARG A 207 16.93 -20.62 14.92
C ARG A 207 17.55 -19.23 14.79
N PRO A 208 18.48 -18.84 15.66
CA PRO A 208 19.18 -17.59 15.50
C PRO A 208 20.09 -17.60 14.26
N VAL A 209 20.16 -16.48 13.57
CA VAL A 209 21.20 -16.22 12.57
C VAL A 209 22.45 -15.74 13.29
N ASN A 210 23.65 -16.04 12.77
CA ASN A 210 24.90 -15.54 13.36
C ASN A 210 24.87 -14.01 13.48
N LEU A 211 25.29 -13.49 14.65
CA LEU A 211 25.17 -12.07 14.98
C LEU A 211 25.92 -11.15 14.01
N ASP A 212 27.11 -11.55 13.52
CA ASP A 212 27.87 -10.75 12.57
C ASP A 212 27.16 -10.70 11.21
N THR A 213 26.53 -11.80 10.81
CA THR A 213 25.68 -11.85 9.61
C THR A 213 24.46 -10.95 9.77
N VAL A 214 23.78 -10.98 10.93
CA VAL A 214 22.63 -10.09 11.20
C VAL A 214 23.03 -8.63 11.16
N LYS A 215 24.18 -8.24 11.70
CA LYS A 215 24.67 -6.85 11.62
C LYS A 215 24.87 -6.39 10.17
N ARG A 216 25.42 -7.24 9.30
CA ARG A 216 25.57 -6.93 7.86
C ARG A 216 24.22 -6.83 7.15
N ILE A 217 23.30 -7.74 7.45
CA ILE A 217 21.92 -7.71 6.95
C ILE A 217 21.23 -6.42 7.38
N THR A 218 21.35 -6.01 8.64
CA THR A 218 20.78 -4.77 9.17
C THR A 218 21.37 -3.53 8.47
N ALA A 219 22.69 -3.52 8.20
CA ALA A 219 23.31 -2.45 7.43
C ALA A 219 22.75 -2.37 5.99
N MET A 220 22.55 -3.51 5.33
CA MET A 220 21.92 -3.60 4.01
C MET A 220 20.47 -3.11 4.05
N SER A 221 19.68 -3.48 5.09
CA SER A 221 18.32 -3.02 5.28
C SER A 221 18.26 -1.49 5.47
N ASN A 222 19.12 -0.94 6.30
CA ASN A 222 19.22 0.51 6.51
C ASN A 222 19.59 1.25 5.22
N PHE A 223 20.43 0.68 4.38
CA PHE A 223 20.75 1.22 3.07
C PHE A 223 19.51 1.24 2.17
N ALA A 224 18.77 0.13 2.08
CA ALA A 224 17.56 0.04 1.27
C ALA A 224 16.47 1.04 1.74
N LEU A 225 16.29 1.19 3.06
CA LEU A 225 15.39 2.21 3.63
C LEU A 225 15.88 3.65 3.35
N GLY A 226 17.19 3.86 3.29
CA GLY A 226 17.77 5.14 2.87
C GLY A 226 17.43 5.49 1.41
N VAL A 227 17.44 4.51 0.51
CA VAL A 227 16.98 4.69 -0.89
C VAL A 227 15.50 5.02 -0.92
N LEU A 228 14.67 4.33 -0.12
CA LEU A 228 13.24 4.62 0.01
C LEU A 228 12.99 6.06 0.46
N ASP A 229 13.73 6.54 1.46
CA ASP A 229 13.61 7.93 1.92
C ASP A 229 13.93 8.94 0.83
N GLU A 230 14.98 8.72 0.05
CA GLU A 230 15.35 9.59 -1.07
C GLU A 230 14.31 9.57 -2.19
N ALA A 231 13.80 8.39 -2.56
CA ALA A 231 12.72 8.25 -3.53
C ALA A 231 11.43 8.98 -3.07
N CYS A 232 11.02 8.78 -1.83
CA CYS A 232 9.86 9.46 -1.26
C CYS A 232 10.07 10.98 -1.17
N LEU A 233 11.25 11.43 -0.78
CA LEU A 233 11.57 12.86 -0.72
C LEU A 233 11.51 13.51 -2.09
N SER A 234 12.05 12.85 -3.12
CA SER A 234 11.98 13.31 -4.51
C SER A 234 10.53 13.44 -4.99
N MET A 235 9.66 12.48 -4.61
CA MET A 235 8.23 12.50 -4.93
C MET A 235 7.53 13.72 -4.30
N PHE A 236 7.72 13.95 -2.99
CA PHE A 236 7.07 15.07 -2.31
C PHE A 236 7.58 16.44 -2.77
N LYS A 237 8.84 16.52 -3.19
CA LYS A 237 9.44 17.73 -3.75
C LYS A 237 9.19 17.90 -5.25
N GLN A 238 8.66 16.87 -5.92
CA GLN A 238 8.54 16.82 -7.38
C GLN A 238 9.89 17.12 -8.05
N ASP A 239 10.97 16.51 -7.56
CA ASP A 239 12.34 16.81 -8.01
C ASP A 239 12.91 15.68 -8.85
N TYR A 240 13.02 15.93 -10.17
CA TYR A 240 13.57 15.01 -11.15
C TYR A 240 14.98 14.55 -10.81
N ASN A 241 15.89 15.50 -10.48
CA ASN A 241 17.30 15.17 -10.25
C ASN A 241 17.52 14.34 -8.98
N SER A 242 16.72 14.58 -7.94
CA SER A 242 16.76 13.77 -6.72
C SER A 242 16.24 12.35 -6.97
N ALA A 243 15.22 12.19 -7.82
CA ALA A 243 14.71 10.89 -8.21
C ALA A 243 15.75 10.07 -9.00
N ASP A 244 16.43 10.70 -9.97
CA ASP A 244 17.48 10.07 -10.75
C ASP A 244 18.64 9.57 -9.86
N LYS A 245 19.07 10.38 -8.89
CA LYS A 245 20.09 9.98 -7.91
C LYS A 245 19.66 8.80 -7.05
N ALA A 246 18.39 8.72 -6.65
CA ALA A 246 17.89 7.60 -5.88
C ALA A 246 17.92 6.28 -6.68
N ILE A 247 17.64 6.33 -7.99
CA ILE A 247 17.76 5.19 -8.90
C ILE A 247 19.21 4.70 -8.99
N GLU A 248 20.17 5.62 -9.23
CA GLU A 248 21.58 5.24 -9.30
C GLU A 248 22.07 4.62 -7.99
N LYS A 249 21.68 5.21 -6.85
CA LYS A 249 22.05 4.68 -5.53
C LYS A 249 21.46 3.29 -5.28
N ALA A 250 20.25 3.00 -5.72
CA ALA A 250 19.62 1.70 -5.53
C ALA A 250 20.47 0.54 -6.07
N ARG A 251 21.25 0.77 -7.14
CA ARG A 251 22.10 -0.26 -7.77
C ARG A 251 23.19 -0.80 -6.85
N GLU A 252 23.59 -0.03 -5.84
CA GLU A 252 24.62 -0.46 -4.89
C GLU A 252 24.17 -1.63 -4.00
N ILE A 253 22.85 -1.90 -3.92
CA ILE A 253 22.30 -2.97 -3.11
C ILE A 253 22.82 -4.35 -3.53
N ASP A 254 23.05 -4.56 -4.83
CA ASP A 254 23.58 -5.83 -5.37
C ASP A 254 24.99 -6.13 -4.86
N TYR A 255 25.81 -5.09 -4.68
CA TYR A 255 27.14 -5.24 -4.12
C TYR A 255 27.06 -5.65 -2.63
N LEU A 256 26.15 -5.04 -1.87
CA LEU A 256 25.95 -5.36 -0.45
C LEU A 256 25.47 -6.81 -0.29
N GLU A 257 24.51 -7.26 -1.10
CA GLU A 257 24.03 -8.64 -1.09
C GLU A 257 25.15 -9.62 -1.40
N LYS A 258 25.91 -9.39 -2.48
CA LYS A 258 27.06 -10.23 -2.85
C LYS A 258 28.13 -10.29 -1.76
N SER A 259 28.40 -9.16 -1.09
CA SER A 259 29.36 -9.09 0.02
C SER A 259 28.90 -9.95 1.20
N ILE A 260 27.61 -9.95 1.53
CA ILE A 260 27.05 -10.81 2.59
C ILE A 260 27.19 -12.28 2.19
N MET A 261 26.75 -12.64 0.98
CA MET A 261 26.78 -14.02 0.50
C MET A 261 28.21 -14.61 0.42
N ASN A 262 29.19 -13.82 -0.02
CA ASN A 262 30.59 -14.21 -0.02
C ASN A 262 31.12 -14.48 1.39
N GLY A 263 30.67 -13.73 2.39
CA GLY A 263 31.02 -13.96 3.80
C GLY A 263 30.48 -15.28 4.36
N LEU A 264 29.51 -15.91 3.69
CA LEU A 264 28.92 -17.19 4.09
C LEU A 264 29.64 -18.42 3.51
N SER A 265 30.63 -18.24 2.65
CA SER A 265 31.32 -19.34 1.94
C SER A 265 31.93 -20.39 2.88
N ASN A 266 32.23 -20.02 4.13
CA ASN A 266 32.80 -20.94 5.14
C ASN A 266 31.74 -21.64 6.00
N LEU A 267 30.44 -21.33 5.82
CA LEU A 267 29.36 -22.00 6.54
C LEU A 267 29.10 -23.38 5.93
N ARG A 268 29.05 -24.41 6.78
CA ARG A 268 28.75 -25.79 6.36
C ARG A 268 27.27 -26.09 6.29
N ASN A 269 26.42 -25.29 6.92
CA ASN A 269 24.99 -25.51 6.98
C ASN A 269 24.28 -24.83 5.80
N MET A 270 23.86 -25.59 4.84
CA MET A 270 23.15 -25.09 3.64
C MET A 270 21.82 -24.40 4.00
N ASN A 271 21.13 -24.84 5.06
CA ASN A 271 19.87 -24.22 5.48
C ASN A 271 20.10 -22.78 5.99
N ASP A 272 21.21 -22.54 6.69
CA ASP A 272 21.52 -21.19 7.19
C ASP A 272 21.91 -20.25 6.01
N ILE A 273 22.64 -20.78 5.02
CA ILE A 273 22.96 -20.04 3.79
C ILE A 273 21.68 -19.68 3.02
N TYR A 274 20.79 -20.65 2.83
CA TYR A 274 19.52 -20.46 2.13
C TYR A 274 18.64 -19.42 2.83
N ARG A 275 18.57 -19.49 4.14
CA ARG A 275 17.84 -18.53 4.98
C ARG A 275 18.35 -17.10 4.86
N VAL A 276 19.68 -16.92 4.96
CA VAL A 276 20.28 -15.59 4.77
C VAL A 276 20.00 -15.07 3.37
N LYS A 277 20.06 -15.94 2.36
CA LYS A 277 19.72 -15.57 0.98
C LYS A 277 18.26 -15.07 0.85
N ILE A 278 17.29 -15.77 1.46
CA ILE A 278 15.90 -15.33 1.45
C ILE A 278 15.78 -13.92 2.09
N ILE A 279 16.42 -13.71 3.24
CA ILE A 279 16.35 -12.43 3.95
C ILE A 279 16.97 -11.31 3.10
N THR A 280 18.18 -11.52 2.57
CA THR A 280 18.87 -10.51 1.77
C THR A 280 18.13 -10.20 0.46
N GLU A 281 17.54 -11.21 -0.19
CA GLU A 281 16.72 -11.02 -1.37
C GLU A 281 15.49 -10.15 -1.07
N ASN A 282 14.80 -10.37 0.05
CA ASN A 282 13.67 -9.53 0.44
C ASN A 282 14.11 -8.07 0.70
N ILE A 283 15.30 -7.84 1.29
CA ILE A 283 15.83 -6.50 1.48
C ILE A 283 16.23 -5.86 0.14
N ARG A 284 16.83 -6.62 -0.79
CA ARG A 284 17.15 -6.14 -2.13
C ARG A 284 15.90 -5.65 -2.85
N ARG A 285 14.78 -6.39 -2.75
CA ARG A 285 13.49 -5.98 -3.32
C ARG A 285 13.00 -4.64 -2.80
N VAL A 286 13.28 -4.30 -1.54
CA VAL A 286 12.95 -2.97 -0.99
C VAL A 286 13.66 -1.85 -1.75
N ALA A 287 14.95 -2.01 -2.03
CA ALA A 287 15.70 -1.03 -2.82
C ALA A 287 15.21 -0.95 -4.28
N GLU A 288 14.87 -2.10 -4.89
CA GLU A 288 14.32 -2.15 -6.25
C GLU A 288 12.96 -1.42 -6.32
N TYR A 289 12.02 -1.68 -5.43
CA TYR A 289 10.75 -0.96 -5.40
C TYR A 289 10.91 0.53 -5.06
N SER A 290 11.93 0.87 -4.29
CA SER A 290 12.26 2.29 -4.04
C SER A 290 12.76 2.97 -5.32
N SER A 291 13.56 2.26 -6.14
CA SER A 291 13.96 2.71 -7.48
C SER A 291 12.74 2.85 -8.39
N ASP A 292 11.82 1.89 -8.39
CA ASP A 292 10.58 1.96 -9.19
C ASP A 292 9.72 3.19 -8.78
N ILE A 293 9.65 3.51 -7.49
CA ILE A 293 9.00 4.75 -7.01
C ILE A 293 9.68 5.98 -7.62
N ALA A 294 11.01 6.04 -7.60
CA ALA A 294 11.77 7.14 -8.17
C ALA A 294 11.59 7.25 -9.70
N GLU A 295 11.52 6.13 -10.42
CA GLU A 295 11.21 6.12 -11.86
C GLU A 295 9.83 6.72 -12.17
N ILE A 296 8.82 6.44 -11.35
CA ILE A 296 7.52 7.08 -11.51
C ILE A 296 7.61 8.59 -11.27
N VAL A 297 8.44 9.04 -10.32
CA VAL A 297 8.68 10.48 -10.11
C VAL A 297 9.32 11.13 -11.33
N LEU A 298 10.30 10.47 -11.99
CA LEU A 298 10.85 10.95 -13.25
C LEU A 298 9.74 11.15 -14.30
N ASN A 299 8.88 10.16 -14.47
CA ASN A 299 7.77 10.20 -15.43
C ASN A 299 6.76 11.34 -15.13
N MET A 300 6.52 11.63 -13.85
CA MET A 300 5.61 12.70 -13.43
C MET A 300 6.23 14.09 -13.56
N THR A 301 7.56 14.22 -13.50
CA THR A 301 8.26 15.50 -13.39
C THR A 301 9.07 15.90 -14.62
N VAL A 302 9.27 15.01 -15.60
CA VAL A 302 10.11 15.24 -16.79
C VAL A 302 9.80 16.54 -17.54
N GLN A 303 8.54 16.96 -17.60
CA GLN A 303 8.15 18.21 -18.27
C GLN A 303 8.79 19.46 -17.66
N GLN A 304 9.17 19.41 -16.36
CA GLN A 304 9.84 20.52 -15.69
C GLN A 304 11.29 20.70 -16.16
N THR A 305 11.88 19.67 -16.75
CA THR A 305 13.28 19.68 -17.25
C THR A 305 13.37 20.13 -18.71
N LEU A 306 12.23 20.18 -19.42
CA LEU A 306 12.20 20.56 -20.83
C LEU A 306 12.27 22.08 -20.98
N LYS A 307 13.10 22.58 -21.92
CA LYS A 307 13.08 23.98 -22.31
C LYS A 307 11.74 24.27 -22.97
N LYS A 308 11.05 25.32 -22.50
CA LYS A 308 9.89 25.84 -23.26
C LYS A 308 10.41 26.37 -24.61
N GLY A 309 10.04 25.68 -25.69
CA GLY A 309 10.29 26.13 -27.05
C GLY A 309 9.45 27.36 -27.37
#